data_5618c2947f1c3099e9fc98e67583c90e
#
_entry.id   5618c2947f1c3099e9fc98e67583c90e
#
_cell.length_a   1.000
_cell.length_b   1.000
_cell.length_c   1.000
_cell.angle_alpha   90.00
_cell.angle_beta   90.00
_cell.angle_gamma   90.00
#
_symmetry.space_group_name_H-M   'P 1'
#
loop_
_entity.id
_entity.type
_entity.pdbx_description
1 polymer ?
#
loop_
_entity_poly.entity_id
_entity_poly.type
_entity_poly.pdbx_seq_one_letter_code
_entity_poly.pdbx_strand_id
1 'polypeptide(L)'
;GGAARTNYEHAGSYRMPSIGGWGSILDPDNDALGADGTSMWISFDSMRDPNSDDSYGGIVLNMAWVGEGLFIGSPWGSDEWGIEVPWVTGPTFVAGSSVDTQAHLVCRIDFLPGDERVQLWVNPASDYPTTAGDIDIMLPDFRFNEFKMTSGSGSATGFLFDDLELAAEGDLGVGLGIRNLIAGQPATITVQGAAPGNNILVAYSLTGPGPSPTPLGNVDLSAPIRQMQPFPADANGQLVFDVMIPPGTTGMPVFLQAAELLAGGGGNLSNSLAVSIQ
;
A
#
# COMPACT_ATOMS: atom_id res chain seq x y z
N GLY A 1 25.31 -9.47 -9.95
CA GLY A 1 23.92 -9.91 -10.15
C GLY A 1 23.65 -10.11 -11.63
N GLY A 2 22.66 -10.87 -11.95
CA GLY A 2 22.19 -11.09 -13.30
C GLY A 2 20.67 -11.00 -13.31
N ALA A 3 20.10 -10.15 -14.17
CA ALA A 3 18.66 -10.00 -14.29
C ALA A 3 18.01 -11.34 -14.70
N ALA A 4 16.86 -11.63 -14.11
CA ALA A 4 16.03 -12.72 -14.55
C ALA A 4 15.23 -12.29 -15.79
N ARG A 5 14.96 -13.23 -16.70
CA ARG A 5 14.19 -12.98 -17.90
C ARG A 5 13.10 -14.04 -18.07
N THR A 6 11.92 -13.60 -18.46
CA THR A 6 10.87 -14.48 -18.96
C THR A 6 11.09 -14.74 -20.47
N ASN A 7 11.05 -15.98 -20.91
CA ASN A 7 11.50 -16.36 -22.25
C ASN A 7 10.41 -16.97 -23.15
N TYR A 8 9.18 -17.10 -22.68
CA TYR A 8 8.11 -17.76 -23.42
C TYR A 8 6.78 -17.08 -23.21
N GLU A 9 5.91 -17.21 -24.18
CA GLU A 9 4.49 -16.87 -24.05
C GLU A 9 3.90 -17.58 -22.82
N HIS A 10 3.32 -16.81 -21.92
CA HIS A 10 2.81 -17.25 -20.61
C HIS A 10 3.86 -17.94 -19.69
N ALA A 11 5.14 -17.69 -19.92
CA ALA A 11 6.17 -18.22 -19.04
C ALA A 11 6.15 -17.53 -17.68
N GLY A 12 6.38 -18.30 -16.65
CA GLY A 12 6.53 -17.81 -15.30
C GLY A 12 7.56 -18.60 -14.52
N SER A 13 8.32 -17.93 -13.69
CA SER A 13 9.15 -18.55 -12.66
C SER A 13 8.45 -18.40 -11.32
N TYR A 14 8.22 -19.53 -10.66
CA TYR A 14 7.52 -19.59 -9.38
C TYR A 14 8.50 -19.80 -8.24
N ARG A 15 8.23 -19.17 -7.11
CA ARG A 15 8.91 -19.47 -5.86
C ARG A 15 7.94 -19.36 -4.69
N MET A 16 7.91 -20.39 -3.88
CA MET A 16 7.28 -20.34 -2.56
C MET A 16 8.32 -19.82 -1.57
N PRO A 17 8.07 -18.69 -0.90
CA PRO A 17 8.96 -18.24 0.16
C PRO A 17 8.92 -19.25 1.30
N SER A 18 10.06 -19.42 1.98
CA SER A 18 10.06 -20.17 3.24
C SER A 18 9.33 -19.34 4.29
N ILE A 19 8.12 -19.73 4.63
CA ILE A 19 7.26 -18.98 5.55
C ILE A 19 7.77 -18.91 6.99
N GLY A 20 8.67 -19.79 7.39
CA GLY A 20 9.20 -19.86 8.76
C GLY A 20 10.05 -18.70 9.28
N GLY A 21 10.13 -17.57 8.57
CA GLY A 21 10.93 -16.39 8.96
C GLY A 21 10.20 -15.06 8.90
N TRP A 22 8.91 -15.06 8.60
CA TRP A 22 8.14 -13.85 8.28
C TRP A 22 7.43 -13.20 9.48
N GLY A 23 7.56 -13.76 10.69
CA GLY A 23 7.03 -13.14 11.91
C GLY A 23 5.52 -12.92 11.88
N SER A 24 5.10 -11.71 12.23
CA SER A 24 3.69 -11.34 12.33
C SER A 24 2.93 -11.29 11.00
N ILE A 25 3.63 -11.17 9.87
CA ILE A 25 2.98 -11.14 8.55
C ILE A 25 2.45 -12.52 8.12
N LEU A 26 2.87 -13.58 8.79
CA LEU A 26 2.39 -14.94 8.54
C LEU A 26 0.95 -15.08 9.04
N ASP A 27 0.03 -15.42 8.15
CA ASP A 27 -1.30 -15.89 8.49
C ASP A 27 -1.25 -17.42 8.74
N PRO A 28 -1.26 -17.86 10.00
CA PRO A 28 -1.10 -19.28 10.32
C PRO A 28 -2.31 -20.13 9.91
N ASP A 29 -3.49 -19.52 9.78
CA ASP A 29 -4.72 -20.23 9.44
C ASP A 29 -4.74 -20.62 7.95
N ASN A 30 -4.05 -19.85 7.12
CA ASN A 30 -3.99 -20.06 5.67
C ASN A 30 -2.64 -20.58 5.17
N ASP A 31 -1.64 -20.73 6.04
CA ASP A 31 -0.25 -21.06 5.64
C ASP A 31 0.26 -20.12 4.53
N ALA A 32 0.02 -18.82 4.73
CA ALA A 32 0.20 -17.76 3.76
C ALA A 32 0.80 -16.50 4.40
N LEU A 33 1.23 -15.57 3.57
CA LEU A 33 1.61 -14.22 3.98
C LEU A 33 0.42 -13.28 3.79
N GLY A 34 0.32 -12.28 4.66
CA GLY A 34 -0.72 -11.28 4.63
C GLY A 34 -1.66 -11.30 5.82
N ALA A 35 -1.16 -11.60 7.03
CA ALA A 35 -1.98 -11.52 8.24
C ALA A 35 -2.56 -10.12 8.42
N ASP A 36 -3.82 -10.04 8.81
CA ASP A 36 -4.49 -8.76 9.09
C ASP A 36 -3.72 -7.92 10.09
N GLY A 37 -3.65 -6.61 9.85
CA GLY A 37 -2.93 -5.66 10.70
C GLY A 37 -1.42 -5.61 10.44
N THR A 38 -0.93 -6.22 9.38
CA THR A 38 0.49 -6.18 9.01
C THR A 38 0.71 -5.47 7.67
N SER A 39 1.96 -5.19 7.32
CA SER A 39 2.31 -4.66 6.01
C SER A 39 3.58 -5.25 5.44
N MET A 40 3.70 -5.14 4.13
CA MET A 40 4.83 -5.63 3.36
C MET A 40 5.24 -4.61 2.30
N TRP A 41 6.56 -4.53 2.08
CA TRP A 41 7.16 -3.85 0.96
C TRP A 41 7.69 -4.85 -0.05
N ILE A 42 7.51 -4.54 -1.31
CA ILE A 42 8.05 -5.30 -2.44
C ILE A 42 8.70 -4.29 -3.37
N SER A 43 9.97 -4.47 -3.68
CA SER A 43 10.66 -3.64 -4.67
C SER A 43 11.38 -4.50 -5.70
N PHE A 44 11.46 -4.03 -6.91
CA PHE A 44 12.19 -4.66 -7.99
C PHE A 44 12.42 -3.71 -9.15
N ASP A 45 13.50 -3.98 -9.90
CA ASP A 45 13.75 -3.33 -11.17
C ASP A 45 13.13 -4.12 -12.30
N SER A 46 12.48 -3.44 -13.25
CA SER A 46 11.92 -4.10 -14.43
C SER A 46 11.93 -3.22 -15.67
N MET A 47 11.94 -3.87 -16.84
CA MET A 47 11.69 -3.26 -18.15
C MET A 47 11.23 -4.31 -19.14
N ARG A 48 10.50 -3.93 -20.17
CA ARG A 48 10.27 -4.79 -21.32
C ARG A 48 11.58 -4.96 -22.09
N ASP A 49 11.93 -6.20 -22.48
CA ASP A 49 13.10 -6.42 -23.35
C ASP A 49 12.88 -5.66 -24.66
N PRO A 50 13.88 -4.88 -25.15
CA PRO A 50 13.75 -4.10 -26.37
C PRO A 50 13.36 -4.89 -27.64
N ASN A 51 13.49 -6.20 -27.61
CA ASN A 51 13.09 -7.09 -28.69
C ASN A 51 11.77 -7.82 -28.40
N SER A 52 11.09 -7.44 -27.32
CA SER A 52 9.82 -8.04 -26.93
C SER A 52 8.64 -7.19 -27.39
N ASP A 53 7.59 -7.87 -27.80
CA ASP A 53 6.26 -7.33 -28.03
C ASP A 53 5.24 -7.86 -27.00
N ASP A 54 5.71 -8.39 -25.88
CA ASP A 54 4.86 -8.83 -24.78
C ASP A 54 3.97 -7.68 -24.29
N SER A 55 2.69 -7.94 -24.18
CA SER A 55 1.68 -6.95 -23.81
C SER A 55 1.42 -6.89 -22.31
N TYR A 56 2.08 -7.73 -21.52
CA TYR A 56 2.09 -7.65 -20.07
C TYR A 56 3.37 -8.29 -19.49
N GLY A 57 3.77 -7.85 -18.31
CA GLY A 57 4.88 -8.45 -17.57
C GLY A 57 5.00 -7.87 -16.17
N GLY A 58 5.24 -8.74 -15.20
CA GLY A 58 5.31 -8.32 -13.80
C GLY A 58 5.49 -9.47 -12.83
N ILE A 59 5.31 -9.14 -11.56
CA ILE A 59 5.29 -10.08 -10.45
C ILE A 59 3.85 -10.31 -10.03
N VAL A 60 3.48 -11.57 -9.83
CA VAL A 60 2.19 -11.98 -9.30
C VAL A 60 2.38 -12.58 -7.92
N LEU A 61 1.59 -12.12 -6.97
CA LEU A 61 1.41 -12.73 -5.67
C LEU A 61 0.28 -13.73 -5.77
N ASN A 62 0.60 -15.01 -5.64
CA ASN A 62 -0.35 -16.11 -5.80
C ASN A 62 -0.66 -16.78 -4.46
N MET A 63 -1.87 -17.26 -4.33
CA MET A 63 -2.20 -18.33 -3.41
C MET A 63 -2.14 -19.64 -4.20
N ALA A 64 -1.14 -20.48 -3.91
CA ALA A 64 -0.94 -21.73 -4.61
C ALA A 64 -2.22 -22.58 -4.63
N TRP A 65 -2.60 -23.08 -5.81
CA TRP A 65 -3.82 -23.85 -6.07
C TRP A 65 -5.15 -23.09 -5.94
N VAL A 66 -5.13 -21.81 -5.55
CA VAL A 66 -6.33 -20.95 -5.43
C VAL A 66 -6.42 -19.95 -6.59
N GLY A 67 -5.32 -19.24 -6.87
CA GLY A 67 -5.28 -18.28 -7.96
C GLY A 67 -4.37 -17.09 -7.71
N GLU A 68 -4.39 -16.16 -8.66
CA GLU A 68 -3.60 -14.94 -8.64
C GLU A 68 -4.29 -13.90 -7.73
N GLY A 69 -3.56 -13.38 -6.74
CA GLY A 69 -4.03 -12.34 -5.83
C GLY A 69 -3.75 -10.95 -6.35
N LEU A 70 -2.47 -10.55 -6.44
CA LEU A 70 -2.07 -9.23 -6.88
C LEU A 70 -1.02 -9.34 -7.98
N PHE A 71 -1.23 -8.64 -9.09
CA PHE A 71 -0.25 -8.40 -10.14
C PHE A 71 0.35 -7.02 -9.98
N ILE A 72 1.69 -6.92 -9.97
CA ILE A 72 2.47 -5.69 -9.90
C ILE A 72 3.41 -5.66 -11.10
N GLY A 73 3.29 -4.66 -11.96
CA GLY A 73 4.11 -4.58 -13.18
C GLY A 73 3.42 -3.79 -14.28
N SER A 74 3.40 -4.33 -15.50
CA SER A 74 2.61 -3.81 -16.60
C SER A 74 1.44 -4.76 -16.85
N PRO A 75 0.23 -4.46 -16.37
CA PRO A 75 -0.97 -5.23 -16.66
C PRO A 75 -1.34 -5.16 -18.14
N TRP A 76 -2.15 -6.12 -18.60
CA TRP A 76 -2.64 -6.12 -19.97
C TRP A 76 -3.41 -4.84 -20.31
N GLY A 77 -3.14 -4.27 -21.47
CA GLY A 77 -3.93 -3.18 -22.06
C GLY A 77 -3.25 -1.82 -22.10
N SER A 78 -2.05 -1.69 -21.52
CA SER A 78 -1.23 -0.47 -21.65
C SER A 78 0.25 -0.82 -21.60
N ASP A 79 1.08 0.07 -22.15
CA ASP A 79 2.55 0.02 -22.01
C ASP A 79 3.02 0.84 -20.78
N GLU A 80 2.17 0.98 -19.78
CA GLU A 80 2.44 1.68 -18.53
C GLU A 80 2.56 0.69 -17.36
N TRP A 81 3.26 1.13 -16.31
CA TRP A 81 3.32 0.39 -15.05
C TRP A 81 2.01 0.53 -14.27
N GLY A 82 1.65 -0.51 -13.53
CA GLY A 82 0.40 -0.54 -12.80
C GLY A 82 0.22 -1.78 -11.94
N ILE A 83 -1.00 -1.93 -11.44
CA ILE A 83 -1.44 -3.07 -10.62
C ILE A 83 -2.84 -3.52 -11.02
N GLU A 84 -3.13 -4.80 -10.76
CA GLU A 84 -4.47 -5.37 -10.87
C GLU A 84 -4.62 -6.60 -9.95
N VAL A 85 -5.85 -6.98 -9.63
CA VAL A 85 -6.17 -8.34 -9.19
C VAL A 85 -6.75 -9.06 -10.40
N PRO A 86 -5.98 -9.96 -11.03
CA PRO A 86 -6.36 -10.58 -12.29
C PRO A 86 -7.76 -11.22 -12.21
N TRP A 87 -8.59 -10.95 -13.21
CA TRP A 87 -9.97 -11.46 -13.33
C TRP A 87 -10.98 -10.93 -12.30
N VAL A 88 -10.54 -10.10 -11.32
CA VAL A 88 -11.38 -9.56 -10.25
C VAL A 88 -11.56 -8.05 -10.38
N THR A 89 -10.45 -7.32 -10.57
CA THR A 89 -10.50 -5.86 -10.82
C THR A 89 -9.90 -5.55 -12.18
N GLY A 90 -10.29 -4.44 -12.78
CA GLY A 90 -9.55 -3.90 -13.93
C GLY A 90 -8.20 -3.34 -13.49
N PRO A 91 -7.24 -3.21 -14.43
CA PRO A 91 -5.94 -2.64 -14.15
C PRO A 91 -6.02 -1.15 -13.81
N THR A 92 -5.14 -0.71 -12.91
CA THR A 92 -4.89 0.70 -12.61
C THR A 92 -3.46 1.01 -13.03
N PHE A 93 -3.28 2.04 -13.87
CA PHE A 93 -1.99 2.40 -14.45
C PHE A 93 -1.44 3.71 -13.87
N VAL A 94 -0.10 3.80 -13.83
CA VAL A 94 0.61 5.05 -13.52
C VAL A 94 0.77 5.85 -14.80
N ALA A 95 -0.05 6.85 -14.98
CA ALA A 95 -0.12 7.65 -16.20
C ALA A 95 1.24 8.28 -16.55
N GLY A 96 1.68 8.08 -17.80
CA GLY A 96 2.94 8.61 -18.33
C GLY A 96 4.18 7.81 -17.93
N SER A 97 4.04 6.70 -17.23
CA SER A 97 5.12 5.73 -17.08
C SER A 97 5.31 4.93 -18.38
N SER A 98 6.46 4.28 -18.55
CA SER A 98 6.72 3.45 -19.74
C SER A 98 7.50 2.21 -19.38
N VAL A 99 7.08 1.07 -19.92
CA VAL A 99 7.77 -0.22 -19.77
C VAL A 99 9.01 -0.36 -20.63
N ASP A 100 9.19 0.50 -21.64
CA ASP A 100 10.33 0.48 -22.55
C ASP A 100 11.60 1.09 -21.95
N THR A 101 11.51 1.63 -20.75
CA THR A 101 12.64 2.12 -19.95
C THR A 101 12.67 1.39 -18.63
N GLN A 102 13.89 1.08 -18.16
CA GLN A 102 14.04 0.48 -16.84
C GLN A 102 13.38 1.37 -15.78
N ALA A 103 12.56 0.76 -14.96
CA ALA A 103 11.93 1.39 -13.82
C ALA A 103 12.19 0.59 -12.55
N HIS A 104 12.38 1.31 -11.45
CA HIS A 104 12.35 0.77 -10.11
C HIS A 104 10.92 0.87 -9.60
N LEU A 105 10.31 -0.27 -9.31
CA LEU A 105 8.95 -0.38 -8.82
C LEU A 105 8.98 -0.68 -7.32
N VAL A 106 8.25 0.10 -6.54
CA VAL A 106 8.07 -0.15 -5.11
C VAL A 106 6.59 -0.26 -4.82
N CYS A 107 6.20 -1.34 -4.19
CA CYS A 107 4.81 -1.59 -3.79
C CYS A 107 4.75 -1.80 -2.28
N ARG A 108 3.80 -1.14 -1.63
CA ARG A 108 3.41 -1.40 -0.24
C ARG A 108 2.03 -2.01 -0.22
N ILE A 109 1.89 -3.06 0.57
CA ILE A 109 0.61 -3.72 0.85
C ILE A 109 0.36 -3.62 2.34
N ASP A 110 -0.76 -2.99 2.71
CA ASP A 110 -1.25 -3.00 4.08
C ASP A 110 -2.39 -4.03 4.15
N PHE A 111 -2.13 -5.15 4.83
CA PHE A 111 -3.10 -6.23 5.03
C PHE A 111 -4.06 -5.84 6.15
N LEU A 112 -5.30 -5.61 5.79
CA LEU A 112 -6.33 -5.08 6.67
C LEU A 112 -7.46 -6.09 6.85
N PRO A 113 -8.25 -6.02 7.92
CA PRO A 113 -9.47 -6.80 8.00
C PRO A 113 -10.41 -6.46 6.83
N GLY A 114 -10.53 -7.33 5.85
CA GLY A 114 -11.27 -7.12 4.60
C GLY A 114 -10.38 -6.66 3.45
N ASP A 115 -10.79 -5.61 2.71
CA ASP A 115 -10.03 -5.14 1.55
C ASP A 115 -8.64 -4.60 1.92
N GLU A 116 -7.62 -4.92 1.12
CA GLU A 116 -6.24 -4.52 1.32
C GLU A 116 -5.94 -3.14 0.71
N ARG A 117 -5.13 -2.33 1.38
CA ARG A 117 -4.60 -1.12 0.77
C ARG A 117 -3.33 -1.44 0.01
N VAL A 118 -3.28 -1.07 -1.26
CA VAL A 118 -2.09 -1.24 -2.10
C VAL A 118 -1.64 0.10 -2.65
N GLN A 119 -0.36 0.39 -2.47
CA GLN A 119 0.29 1.58 -3.00
C GLN A 119 1.42 1.16 -3.93
N LEU A 120 1.55 1.83 -5.08
CA LEU A 120 2.65 1.63 -6.02
C LEU A 120 3.34 2.95 -6.31
N TRP A 121 4.66 2.94 -6.34
CA TRP A 121 5.53 4.02 -6.81
C TRP A 121 6.37 3.53 -7.98
N VAL A 122 6.56 4.40 -8.95
CA VAL A 122 7.46 4.17 -10.09
C VAL A 122 8.64 5.13 -9.99
N ASN A 123 9.84 4.59 -9.90
CA ASN A 123 11.09 5.33 -9.72
C ASN A 123 11.12 6.24 -8.48
N PRO A 124 10.69 5.78 -7.29
CA PRO A 124 10.83 6.58 -6.08
C PRO A 124 12.31 6.76 -5.71
N ALA A 125 12.59 7.76 -4.88
CA ALA A 125 13.96 8.01 -4.40
C ALA A 125 14.43 7.02 -3.31
N SER A 126 13.57 6.13 -2.85
CA SER A 126 13.83 5.16 -1.78
C SER A 126 12.92 3.95 -1.92
N ASP A 127 13.39 2.78 -1.46
CA ASP A 127 12.60 1.54 -1.36
C ASP A 127 11.52 1.58 -0.27
N TYR A 128 11.52 2.63 0.55
CA TYR A 128 10.52 2.90 1.57
C TYR A 128 10.01 4.34 1.44
N PRO A 129 9.24 4.67 0.38
CA PRO A 129 8.75 6.02 0.16
C PRO A 129 7.81 6.46 1.26
N THR A 130 7.93 7.72 1.69
CA THR A 130 7.03 8.36 2.65
C THR A 130 6.03 9.33 2.00
N THR A 131 6.10 9.47 0.68
CA THR A 131 5.16 10.26 -0.12
C THR A 131 3.95 9.41 -0.50
N ALA A 132 2.88 10.06 -0.95
CA ALA A 132 1.76 9.33 -1.56
C ALA A 132 2.23 8.49 -2.75
N GLY A 133 1.66 7.29 -2.92
CA GLY A 133 1.91 6.45 -4.08
C GLY A 133 1.41 7.09 -5.37
N ASP A 134 2.02 6.73 -6.50
CA ASP A 134 1.48 7.04 -7.83
C ASP A 134 0.12 6.34 -8.03
N ILE A 135 -0.03 5.15 -7.42
CA ILE A 135 -1.31 4.46 -7.22
C ILE A 135 -1.51 4.26 -5.71
N ASP A 136 -2.71 4.48 -5.22
CA ASP A 136 -3.15 4.23 -3.84
C ASP A 136 -4.61 3.81 -3.86
N ILE A 137 -4.87 2.51 -3.76
CA ILE A 137 -6.20 1.92 -3.92
C ILE A 137 -6.47 0.83 -2.89
N MET A 138 -7.76 0.54 -2.72
CA MET A 138 -8.22 -0.65 -1.99
C MET A 138 -8.49 -1.76 -3.00
N LEU A 139 -8.01 -2.94 -2.71
CA LEU A 139 -8.23 -4.17 -3.48
C LEU A 139 -8.92 -5.21 -2.61
N PRO A 140 -9.67 -6.15 -3.21
CA PRO A 140 -10.27 -7.25 -2.46
C PRO A 140 -9.27 -8.01 -1.62
N ASP A 141 -9.70 -8.51 -0.46
CA ASP A 141 -8.91 -9.35 0.45
C ASP A 141 -8.18 -10.45 -0.29
N PHE A 142 -6.88 -10.55 -0.08
CA PHE A 142 -6.05 -11.63 -0.62
C PHE A 142 -4.92 -12.00 0.35
N ARG A 143 -4.50 -13.24 0.25
CA ARG A 143 -3.31 -13.79 0.89
C ARG A 143 -2.46 -14.45 -0.18
N PHE A 144 -1.18 -14.63 0.08
CA PHE A 144 -0.32 -15.28 -0.89
C PHE A 144 0.74 -16.15 -0.21
N ASN A 145 1.16 -17.20 -0.89
CA ASN A 145 2.27 -18.04 -0.49
C ASN A 145 3.24 -18.35 -1.63
N GLU A 146 3.02 -17.73 -2.79
CA GLU A 146 3.83 -17.93 -3.98
C GLU A 146 4.07 -16.62 -4.71
N PHE A 147 5.30 -16.42 -5.19
CA PHE A 147 5.69 -15.35 -6.11
C PHE A 147 5.90 -15.93 -7.51
N LYS A 148 5.37 -15.24 -8.51
CA LYS A 148 5.53 -15.60 -9.90
C LYS A 148 6.00 -14.40 -10.70
N MET A 149 7.17 -14.49 -11.35
CA MET A 149 7.54 -13.56 -12.41
C MET A 149 6.92 -14.06 -13.71
N THR A 150 6.22 -13.22 -14.43
CA THR A 150 5.49 -13.62 -15.63
C THR A 150 5.51 -12.51 -16.67
N SER A 151 5.42 -12.91 -17.94
CA SER A 151 5.10 -12.05 -19.06
C SER A 151 4.38 -12.84 -20.14
N GLY A 152 3.79 -12.19 -21.11
CA GLY A 152 3.18 -12.93 -22.18
C GLY A 152 2.43 -12.14 -23.24
N SER A 153 1.83 -12.93 -24.12
CA SER A 153 1.10 -12.62 -25.35
C SER A 153 1.93 -11.97 -26.46
N GLY A 154 3.23 -12.17 -26.45
CA GLY A 154 4.13 -11.68 -27.48
C GLY A 154 5.15 -12.71 -27.94
N SER A 155 6.32 -12.25 -28.32
CA SER A 155 7.44 -13.03 -28.85
C SER A 155 8.22 -13.80 -27.76
N ALA A 156 9.32 -14.43 -28.15
CA ALA A 156 10.17 -15.24 -27.29
C ALA A 156 11.03 -14.45 -26.29
N THR A 157 10.94 -13.14 -26.25
CA THR A 157 11.63 -12.27 -25.28
C THR A 157 10.59 -11.54 -24.46
N GLY A 158 10.69 -11.57 -23.14
CA GLY A 158 9.68 -11.03 -22.25
C GLY A 158 10.12 -9.75 -21.54
N PHE A 159 9.90 -9.71 -20.26
CA PHE A 159 10.38 -8.67 -19.36
C PHE A 159 11.66 -9.10 -18.66
N LEU A 160 12.47 -8.11 -18.33
CA LEU A 160 13.66 -8.24 -17.50
C LEU A 160 13.27 -7.87 -16.07
N PHE A 161 13.79 -8.63 -15.10
CA PHE A 161 13.58 -8.41 -13.67
C PHE A 161 14.92 -8.48 -12.95
N ASP A 162 15.18 -7.54 -12.06
CA ASP A 162 16.37 -7.53 -11.20
C ASP A 162 16.02 -6.97 -9.82
N ASP A 163 16.93 -7.17 -8.86
CA ASP A 163 16.91 -6.61 -7.50
C ASP A 163 15.57 -6.78 -6.74
N LEU A 164 14.91 -7.95 -6.90
CA LEU A 164 13.69 -8.25 -6.16
C LEU A 164 13.98 -8.36 -4.67
N GLU A 165 13.38 -7.47 -3.90
CA GLU A 165 13.40 -7.45 -2.45
C GLU A 165 11.98 -7.53 -1.88
N LEU A 166 11.86 -8.22 -0.74
CA LEU A 166 10.62 -8.33 0.03
C LEU A 166 10.96 -8.07 1.50
N ALA A 167 10.24 -7.13 2.08
CA ALA A 167 10.43 -6.77 3.48
C ALA A 167 9.09 -6.70 4.21
N ALA A 168 8.98 -7.45 5.31
CA ALA A 168 7.88 -7.31 6.24
C ALA A 168 8.12 -6.09 7.12
N GLU A 169 7.13 -5.24 7.30
CA GLU A 169 7.23 -4.08 8.18
C GLU A 169 6.73 -4.39 9.60
N GLY A 170 6.15 -5.56 9.81
CA GLY A 170 5.55 -5.96 11.08
C GLY A 170 4.13 -5.43 11.26
N ASP A 171 3.67 -5.42 12.51
CA ASP A 171 2.33 -4.92 12.82
C ASP A 171 2.21 -3.44 12.45
N LEU A 172 1.20 -3.10 11.69
CA LEU A 172 0.90 -1.71 11.29
C LEU A 172 0.62 -0.81 12.51
N GLY A 173 0.32 -1.41 13.65
CA GLY A 173 -0.21 -0.66 14.78
C GLY A 173 -1.54 0.00 14.39
N VAL A 174 -1.66 1.29 14.74
CA VAL A 174 -2.84 2.07 14.38
C VAL A 174 -2.68 2.64 12.97
N GLY A 175 -3.57 2.29 12.04
CA GLY A 175 -3.60 2.82 10.68
C GLY A 175 -4.62 3.93 10.52
N LEU A 176 -4.26 5.01 9.77
CA LEU A 176 -5.14 6.14 9.46
C LEU A 176 -5.32 6.29 7.96
N GLY A 177 -6.57 6.39 7.50
CA GLY A 177 -6.96 6.70 6.13
C GLY A 177 -7.97 7.85 6.05
N ILE A 178 -8.03 8.53 4.91
CA ILE A 178 -9.05 9.54 4.60
C ILE A 178 -9.51 9.41 3.16
N ARG A 179 -10.83 9.54 2.92
CA ARG A 179 -11.45 9.49 1.59
C ARG A 179 -12.32 10.71 1.37
N ASN A 180 -12.55 11.05 0.10
CA ASN A 180 -13.42 12.17 -0.35
C ASN A 180 -13.02 13.52 0.29
N LEU A 181 -11.74 13.82 0.36
CA LEU A 181 -11.25 15.10 0.88
C LEU A 181 -11.50 16.23 -0.13
N ILE A 182 -12.78 16.62 -0.27
CA ILE A 182 -13.27 17.60 -1.26
C ILE A 182 -13.89 18.79 -0.54
N ALA A 183 -13.52 20.00 -0.94
CA ALA A 183 -14.06 21.24 -0.36
C ALA A 183 -15.60 21.30 -0.45
N GLY A 184 -16.27 21.58 0.66
CA GLY A 184 -17.73 21.64 0.75
C GLY A 184 -18.42 20.27 0.81
N GLN A 185 -17.70 19.17 0.89
CA GLN A 185 -18.25 17.81 0.97
C GLN A 185 -17.83 17.13 2.27
N PRO A 186 -18.55 16.08 2.70
CA PRO A 186 -18.09 15.21 3.78
C PRO A 186 -16.90 14.37 3.32
N ALA A 187 -15.84 14.34 4.12
CA ALA A 187 -14.73 13.40 4.00
C ALA A 187 -14.87 12.32 5.07
N THR A 188 -14.59 11.07 4.71
CA THR A 188 -14.61 9.93 5.63
C THR A 188 -13.21 9.68 6.17
N ILE A 189 -13.06 9.70 7.49
CA ILE A 189 -11.84 9.31 8.20
C ILE A 189 -12.02 7.89 8.73
N THR A 190 -11.04 7.05 8.47
CA THR A 190 -10.99 5.66 8.96
C THR A 190 -9.72 5.48 9.77
N VAL A 191 -9.85 4.96 10.99
CA VAL A 191 -8.73 4.51 11.83
C VAL A 191 -8.97 3.04 12.17
N GLN A 192 -7.93 2.23 12.10
CA GLN A 192 -8.02 0.78 12.35
C GLN A 192 -6.78 0.25 13.05
N GLY A 193 -6.82 -0.99 13.54
CA GLY A 193 -5.72 -1.60 14.29
C GLY A 193 -5.62 -1.16 15.75
N ALA A 194 -6.59 -0.41 16.27
CA ALA A 194 -6.66 -0.10 17.71
C ALA A 194 -7.26 -1.28 18.49
N ALA A 195 -6.96 -1.36 19.77
CA ALA A 195 -7.64 -2.33 20.62
C ALA A 195 -9.14 -1.95 20.78
N PRO A 196 -10.07 -2.91 20.66
CA PRO A 196 -11.50 -2.65 20.81
C PRO A 196 -11.84 -1.88 22.10
N GLY A 197 -12.59 -0.81 21.96
CA GLY A 197 -13.01 0.04 23.05
C GLY A 197 -12.00 1.08 23.52
N ASN A 198 -10.77 1.06 23.06
CA ASN A 198 -9.81 2.13 23.32
C ASN A 198 -10.20 3.42 22.57
N ASN A 199 -9.94 4.56 23.21
CA ASN A 199 -10.22 5.83 22.56
C ASN A 199 -9.18 6.16 21.50
N ILE A 200 -9.66 6.60 20.35
CA ILE A 200 -8.85 7.07 19.22
C ILE A 200 -8.96 8.59 19.16
N LEU A 201 -7.81 9.26 19.16
CA LEU A 201 -7.69 10.70 18.96
C LEU A 201 -7.15 10.96 17.54
N VAL A 202 -7.89 11.68 16.71
CA VAL A 202 -7.39 12.16 15.42
C VAL A 202 -6.95 13.61 15.56
N ALA A 203 -5.76 13.92 15.09
CA ALA A 203 -5.20 15.26 15.09
C ALA A 203 -4.79 15.68 13.68
N TYR A 204 -4.78 17.00 13.42
CA TYR A 204 -4.36 17.53 12.14
C TYR A 204 -3.61 18.87 12.28
N SER A 205 -2.81 19.18 11.26
CA SER A 205 -2.14 20.44 11.05
C SER A 205 -2.41 20.95 9.63
N LEU A 206 -2.45 22.26 9.47
CA LEU A 206 -2.49 22.94 8.17
C LEU A 206 -1.16 23.63 7.85
N THR A 207 -0.16 23.43 8.70
CA THR A 207 1.12 24.15 8.63
C THR A 207 2.22 23.29 7.99
N GLY A 208 2.26 21.99 8.30
CA GLY A 208 3.30 21.10 7.78
C GLY A 208 3.42 19.79 8.55
N PRO A 209 4.27 18.90 8.05
CA PRO A 209 4.67 17.70 8.78
C PRO A 209 5.54 18.07 9.98
N GLY A 210 5.54 17.20 11.01
CA GLY A 210 6.36 17.34 12.22
C GLY A 210 7.88 17.25 12.01
N PRO A 211 8.60 16.78 13.01
CA PRO A 211 8.04 16.25 14.27
C PRO A 211 7.70 17.34 15.32
N SER A 212 6.66 17.08 16.10
CA SER A 212 6.33 17.87 17.29
C SER A 212 6.23 16.98 18.52
N PRO A 213 6.90 17.31 19.65
CA PRO A 213 6.81 16.52 20.85
C PRO A 213 5.45 16.68 21.54
N THR A 214 4.85 15.58 21.94
CA THR A 214 3.59 15.50 22.66
C THR A 214 3.68 14.49 23.81
N PRO A 215 2.71 14.46 24.74
CA PRO A 215 2.64 13.40 25.75
C PRO A 215 2.50 11.97 25.17
N LEU A 216 2.09 11.85 23.91
CA LEU A 216 1.93 10.56 23.21
C LEU A 216 3.20 10.17 22.41
N GLY A 217 4.24 10.99 22.42
CA GLY A 217 5.45 10.85 21.62
C GLY A 217 5.62 11.96 20.61
N ASN A 218 6.57 11.80 19.70
CA ASN A 218 6.75 12.73 18.59
C ASN A 218 5.69 12.45 17.51
N VAL A 219 4.85 13.43 17.25
CA VAL A 219 3.85 13.35 16.17
C VAL A 219 4.38 14.04 14.91
N ASP A 220 4.01 13.50 13.75
CA ASP A 220 4.40 14.02 12.43
C ASP A 220 3.50 15.16 11.98
N LEU A 221 3.26 16.12 12.88
CA LEU A 221 2.42 17.30 12.67
C LEU A 221 3.14 18.54 13.20
N SER A 222 3.20 19.60 12.40
CA SER A 222 3.71 20.91 12.85
C SER A 222 2.66 21.69 13.63
N ALA A 223 3.08 22.43 14.63
CA ALA A 223 2.18 23.33 15.37
C ALA A 223 1.65 24.49 14.48
N PRO A 224 0.41 24.97 14.66
CA PRO A 224 -0.55 24.53 15.68
C PRO A 224 -1.26 23.22 15.31
N ILE A 225 -1.24 22.28 16.24
CA ILE A 225 -1.94 20.99 16.10
C ILE A 225 -3.36 21.13 16.63
N ARG A 226 -4.33 20.75 15.83
CA ARG A 226 -5.75 20.71 16.19
C ARG A 226 -6.17 19.27 16.44
N GLN A 227 -6.97 19.05 17.45
CA GLN A 227 -7.43 17.72 17.85
C GLN A 227 -8.94 17.62 17.65
N MET A 228 -9.39 16.49 17.17
CA MET A 228 -10.80 16.14 17.17
C MET A 228 -11.18 15.51 18.51
N GLN A 229 -12.48 15.40 18.80
CA GLN A 229 -12.92 14.71 20.00
C GLN A 229 -12.54 13.23 19.90
N PRO A 230 -11.98 12.62 20.94
CA PRO A 230 -11.72 11.17 20.94
C PRO A 230 -13.00 10.36 20.90
N PHE A 231 -12.97 9.25 20.16
CA PHE A 231 -14.07 8.28 20.08
C PHE A 231 -13.51 6.86 20.32
N PRO A 232 -14.31 5.97 20.94
CA PRO A 232 -13.87 4.58 21.12
C PRO A 232 -13.84 3.83 19.78
N ALA A 233 -12.84 2.97 19.63
CA ALA A 233 -12.83 1.96 18.58
C ALA A 233 -13.98 0.96 18.76
N ASP A 234 -14.52 0.46 17.68
CA ASP A 234 -15.56 -0.57 17.67
C ASP A 234 -15.02 -1.97 18.10
N ALA A 235 -15.84 -3.00 17.99
CA ALA A 235 -15.48 -4.37 18.35
C ALA A 235 -14.35 -4.97 17.45
N ASN A 236 -14.10 -4.37 16.28
CA ASN A 236 -13.06 -4.77 15.34
C ASN A 236 -11.80 -3.90 15.45
N GLY A 237 -11.76 -3.00 16.45
CA GLY A 237 -10.64 -2.05 16.60
C GLY A 237 -10.66 -0.91 15.58
N GLN A 238 -11.82 -0.61 15.01
CA GLN A 238 -11.99 0.39 13.97
C GLN A 238 -12.79 1.60 14.46
N LEU A 239 -12.47 2.78 13.93
CA LEU A 239 -13.25 4.00 14.05
C LEU A 239 -13.46 4.60 12.66
N VAL A 240 -14.73 4.78 12.25
CA VAL A 240 -15.10 5.43 10.99
C VAL A 240 -16.04 6.58 11.28
N PHE A 241 -15.75 7.76 10.77
CA PHE A 241 -16.63 8.93 10.91
C PHE A 241 -16.43 9.94 9.80
N ASP A 242 -17.45 10.75 9.53
CA ASP A 242 -17.42 11.78 8.53
C ASP A 242 -17.13 13.14 9.15
N VAL A 243 -16.32 13.95 8.43
CA VAL A 243 -16.05 15.36 8.76
C VAL A 243 -16.44 16.23 7.57
N MET A 244 -17.16 17.33 7.83
CA MET A 244 -17.49 18.31 6.79
C MET A 244 -16.26 19.15 6.47
N ILE A 245 -15.83 19.13 5.22
CA ILE A 245 -14.73 19.96 4.74
C ILE A 245 -15.28 21.37 4.41
N PRO A 246 -14.73 22.43 4.97
CA PRO A 246 -15.23 23.79 4.69
C PRO A 246 -15.14 24.13 3.19
N PRO A 247 -16.14 24.81 2.61
CA PRO A 247 -16.04 25.31 1.26
C PRO A 247 -14.91 26.33 1.12
N GLY A 248 -14.28 26.41 -0.04
CA GLY A 248 -13.19 27.37 -0.31
C GLY A 248 -11.82 26.94 0.20
N THR A 249 -11.67 25.68 0.62
CA THR A 249 -10.38 25.12 1.08
C THR A 249 -9.64 24.31 0.02
N THR A 250 -10.12 24.27 -1.22
CA THR A 250 -9.46 23.58 -2.34
C THR A 250 -7.99 23.99 -2.46
N GLY A 251 -7.11 23.00 -2.62
CA GLY A 251 -5.66 23.18 -2.73
C GLY A 251 -4.94 23.35 -1.38
N MET A 252 -5.66 23.44 -0.25
CA MET A 252 -5.01 23.53 1.05
C MET A 252 -4.40 22.19 1.45
N PRO A 253 -3.12 22.16 1.88
CA PRO A 253 -2.52 20.97 2.44
C PRO A 253 -3.09 20.68 3.83
N VAL A 254 -3.29 19.40 4.12
CA VAL A 254 -3.70 18.91 5.44
C VAL A 254 -2.79 17.76 5.82
N PHE A 255 -2.26 17.81 7.02
CA PHE A 255 -1.43 16.77 7.61
C PHE A 255 -2.23 16.16 8.76
N LEU A 256 -2.41 14.83 8.76
CA LEU A 256 -3.21 14.12 9.75
C LEU A 256 -2.39 13.00 10.38
N GLN A 257 -2.68 12.72 11.65
CA GLN A 257 -2.20 11.55 12.36
C GLN A 257 -3.21 11.16 13.44
N ALA A 258 -3.38 9.88 13.68
CA ALA A 258 -4.21 9.36 14.76
C ALA A 258 -3.34 8.81 15.90
N ALA A 259 -3.96 8.67 17.06
CA ALA A 259 -3.37 7.99 18.20
C ALA A 259 -4.42 7.17 18.94
N GLU A 260 -4.13 5.92 19.21
CA GLU A 260 -4.84 5.13 20.19
C GLU A 260 -4.40 5.57 21.59
N LEU A 261 -5.33 5.90 22.46
CA LEU A 261 -5.04 6.32 23.84
C LEU A 261 -5.06 5.11 24.77
N LEU A 262 -3.94 4.82 25.42
CA LEU A 262 -3.81 3.67 26.32
C LEU A 262 -4.27 4.03 27.73
N ALA A 263 -4.94 3.08 28.41
CA ALA A 263 -5.46 3.25 29.77
C ALA A 263 -4.40 3.60 30.82
N GLY A 264 -3.13 3.22 30.59
CA GLY A 264 -1.98 3.52 31.45
C GLY A 264 -1.30 4.85 31.16
N GLY A 265 -1.81 5.65 30.23
CA GLY A 265 -1.14 6.83 29.66
C GLY A 265 -0.23 6.45 28.47
N GLY A 266 0.09 7.47 27.64
CA GLY A 266 0.75 7.26 26.35
C GLY A 266 -0.22 6.82 25.28
N GLY A 267 0.30 6.43 24.12
CA GLY A 267 -0.52 6.00 23.00
C GLY A 267 0.29 5.36 21.89
N ASN A 268 -0.39 4.64 21.02
CA ASN A 268 0.15 4.12 19.76
C ASN A 268 -0.18 5.12 18.65
N LEU A 269 0.83 5.65 18.00
CA LEU A 269 0.64 6.58 16.87
C LEU A 269 0.39 5.82 15.58
N SER A 270 -0.50 6.35 14.74
CA SER A 270 -0.71 5.84 13.38
C SER A 270 0.39 6.32 12.42
N ASN A 271 0.34 5.82 11.18
CA ASN A 271 0.96 6.51 10.05
C ASN A 271 0.48 7.97 10.00
N SER A 272 1.31 8.84 9.44
CA SER A 272 0.92 10.21 9.10
C SER A 272 0.45 10.31 7.64
N LEU A 273 -0.49 11.20 7.38
CA LEU A 273 -0.97 11.50 6.03
C LEU A 273 -0.65 12.95 5.68
N ALA A 274 -0.12 13.17 4.47
CA ALA A 274 0.06 14.48 3.87
C ALA A 274 -0.77 14.54 2.59
N VAL A 275 -1.91 15.22 2.63
CA VAL A 275 -2.90 15.26 1.56
C VAL A 275 -3.32 16.69 1.24
N SER A 276 -3.91 16.91 0.06
CA SER A 276 -4.45 18.22 -0.33
C SER A 276 -5.96 18.12 -0.56
N ILE A 277 -6.70 19.10 -0.08
CA ILE A 277 -8.15 19.21 -0.30
C ILE A 277 -8.41 19.46 -1.80
N GLN A 278 -9.24 18.63 -2.40
CA GLN A 278 -9.65 18.72 -3.80
C GLN A 278 -10.84 19.69 -3.99
#